data_582d2c04fca5eae14ac6e61337d7e6c1
#
_entry.id   582d2c04fca5eae14ac6e61337d7e6c1
#
_cell.length_a   1.000
_cell.length_b   1.000
_cell.length_c   1.000
_cell.angle_alpha   90.00
_cell.angle_beta   90.00
_cell.angle_gamma   90.00
#
_symmetry.space_group_name_H-M   'P 1'
#
loop_
_entity.id
_entity.type
_entity.pdbx_description
1 polymer ?
#
loop_
_entity_poly.entity_id
_entity_poly.type
_entity_poly.pdbx_seq_one_letter_code
_entity_poly.pdbx_strand_id
1 'polypeptide(L)'
;MASAARPLLLHVFATFAVGGPQARFAALANAFGGRYRHIVVAMDGNYACASRLAPDLDLRCEAIGAAKNATFGNVRRFRRLLRDFAPDTLLTYNWGAIEWAMANIPRVARHVHVEDGFGPEERAGQLRRRVLTRRVVLARSTVVLPSRTLWRIATTIWRLAPKRVHYIPNGIDLERFSPARASLGPADASPVIGTVAALRAEKNLPRLLRAFAAMAPTARLVIAGDGPERAALENLAQSLGLGERVQFIGHIDDPAPLYAGFDVFALSSDTEQMPLSVIEAMASGLPVAATDVGDVRAMLAEENAPFIAPLDEAGLTRSLTSLVGDPALRARIGAANRAKARAAFDQAAMFRAYDALWSNTGPPQAA
;
A
#
# COMPACT_ATOMS: atom_id res chain seq x y z
N MET A 1 -29.68 27.78 -12.92
CA MET A 1 -29.59 26.46 -12.21
C MET A 1 -28.68 26.63 -11.03
N ALA A 2 -29.17 26.44 -9.78
CA ALA A 2 -28.32 26.51 -8.60
C ALA A 2 -27.25 25.40 -8.71
N SER A 3 -25.96 25.77 -8.68
CA SER A 3 -24.87 24.80 -8.61
C SER A 3 -25.09 23.94 -7.36
N ALA A 4 -25.32 22.64 -7.56
CA ALA A 4 -25.41 21.72 -6.43
C ALA A 4 -24.16 21.89 -5.56
N ALA A 5 -24.33 22.10 -4.26
CA ALA A 5 -23.22 22.28 -3.35
C ALA A 5 -22.29 21.06 -3.43
N ARG A 6 -20.97 21.32 -3.63
CA ARG A 6 -19.95 20.26 -3.71
C ARG A 6 -19.90 19.47 -2.39
N PRO A 7 -19.95 18.12 -2.44
CA PRO A 7 -19.93 17.30 -1.24
C PRO A 7 -18.69 17.55 -0.38
N LEU A 8 -18.86 17.62 0.94
CA LEU A 8 -17.79 17.75 1.93
C LEU A 8 -17.39 16.38 2.44
N LEU A 9 -16.14 16.02 2.24
CA LEU A 9 -15.54 14.75 2.67
C LEU A 9 -14.57 15.00 3.84
N LEU A 10 -14.83 14.34 4.98
CA LEU A 10 -13.93 14.37 6.14
C LEU A 10 -13.09 13.10 6.15
N HIS A 11 -11.78 13.25 5.94
CA HIS A 11 -10.81 12.16 5.93
C HIS A 11 -10.04 12.12 7.24
N VAL A 12 -10.05 10.98 7.92
CA VAL A 12 -9.37 10.79 9.21
C VAL A 12 -8.32 9.70 9.10
N PHE A 13 -7.06 10.08 9.29
CA PHE A 13 -5.90 9.20 9.30
C PHE A 13 -5.28 9.15 10.71
N ALA A 14 -4.63 8.03 11.06
CA ALA A 14 -3.76 7.96 12.23
C ALA A 14 -2.57 8.91 12.08
N THR A 15 -1.98 8.95 10.88
CA THR A 15 -0.91 9.83 10.44
C THR A 15 -1.16 10.23 8.98
N PHE A 16 -0.86 11.45 8.62
CA PHE A 16 -0.85 11.89 7.21
C PHE A 16 0.60 12.06 6.71
N ALA A 17 1.54 11.28 7.27
CA ALA A 17 2.87 11.08 6.71
C ALA A 17 2.80 10.39 5.34
N VAL A 18 3.88 10.44 4.56
CA VAL A 18 3.94 9.77 3.26
C VAL A 18 3.89 8.25 3.45
N GLY A 19 2.87 7.63 2.87
CA GLY A 19 2.63 6.18 2.92
C GLY A 19 1.59 5.79 1.86
N GLY A 20 1.38 4.49 1.65
CA GLY A 20 0.47 3.97 0.61
C GLY A 20 -0.95 4.57 0.64
N PRO A 21 -1.69 4.48 1.77
CA PRO A 21 -3.04 5.04 1.87
C PRO A 21 -3.11 6.55 1.65
N GLN A 22 -2.12 7.29 2.16
CA GLN A 22 -2.05 8.75 2.05
C GLN A 22 -1.70 9.17 0.61
N ALA A 23 -0.75 8.49 -0.02
CA ALA A 23 -0.40 8.72 -1.43
C ALA A 23 -1.58 8.40 -2.36
N ARG A 24 -2.33 7.31 -2.10
CA ARG A 24 -3.56 6.98 -2.83
C ARG A 24 -4.62 8.08 -2.66
N PHE A 25 -4.84 8.57 -1.43
CA PHE A 25 -5.76 9.69 -1.20
C PHE A 25 -5.33 10.93 -1.98
N ALA A 26 -4.05 11.31 -1.93
CA ALA A 26 -3.54 12.48 -2.66
C ALA A 26 -3.74 12.33 -4.18
N ALA A 27 -3.47 11.15 -4.74
CA ALA A 27 -3.72 10.87 -6.15
C ALA A 27 -5.20 11.01 -6.54
N LEU A 28 -6.11 10.48 -5.70
CA LEU A 28 -7.56 10.61 -5.89
C LEU A 28 -8.03 12.07 -5.78
N ALA A 29 -7.59 12.79 -4.76
CA ALA A 29 -7.97 14.19 -4.55
C ALA A 29 -7.51 15.07 -5.72
N ASN A 30 -6.26 14.90 -6.17
CA ASN A 30 -5.71 15.61 -7.32
C ASN A 30 -6.48 15.28 -8.61
N ALA A 31 -6.79 14.01 -8.85
CA ALA A 31 -7.53 13.59 -10.05
C ALA A 31 -8.98 14.12 -10.09
N PHE A 32 -9.61 14.24 -8.94
CA PHE A 32 -11.00 14.73 -8.88
C PHE A 32 -11.09 16.27 -8.78
N GLY A 33 -10.00 16.93 -8.40
CA GLY A 33 -9.91 18.40 -8.36
C GLY A 33 -11.05 19.03 -7.57
N GLY A 34 -11.65 20.07 -8.13
CA GLY A 34 -12.72 20.85 -7.51
C GLY A 34 -14.09 20.15 -7.37
N ARG A 35 -14.23 18.85 -7.64
CA ARG A 35 -15.50 18.12 -7.50
C ARG A 35 -15.95 17.96 -6.06
N TYR A 36 -15.00 17.90 -5.13
CA TYR A 36 -15.23 17.68 -3.70
C TYR A 36 -14.57 18.78 -2.88
N ARG A 37 -15.05 18.96 -1.65
CA ARG A 37 -14.38 19.72 -0.61
C ARG A 37 -13.82 18.74 0.41
N HIS A 38 -12.61 18.98 0.93
CA HIS A 38 -11.93 18.04 1.80
C HIS A 38 -11.54 18.67 3.14
N ILE A 39 -11.76 17.93 4.22
CA ILE A 39 -11.12 18.15 5.51
C ILE A 39 -10.25 16.93 5.80
N VAL A 40 -8.97 17.14 6.09
CA VAL A 40 -8.03 16.07 6.45
C VAL A 40 -7.64 16.23 7.92
N VAL A 41 -7.82 15.17 8.69
CA VAL A 41 -7.39 15.05 10.09
C VAL A 41 -6.31 14.01 10.19
N ALA A 42 -5.14 14.37 10.75
CA ALA A 42 -4.08 13.46 11.16
C ALA A 42 -4.04 13.41 12.69
N MET A 43 -4.27 12.21 13.27
CA MET A 43 -4.39 12.04 14.73
C MET A 43 -3.07 12.29 15.47
N ASP A 44 -1.93 12.17 14.80
CA ASP A 44 -0.58 12.44 15.32
C ASP A 44 -0.06 13.85 14.98
N GLY A 45 -0.81 14.62 14.19
CA GLY A 45 -0.42 15.95 13.74
C GLY A 45 0.62 15.98 12.61
N ASN A 46 0.99 14.84 12.02
CA ASN A 46 1.92 14.78 10.90
C ASN A 46 1.17 14.92 9.56
N TYR A 47 1.51 15.96 8.81
CA TYR A 47 0.90 16.28 7.51
C TYR A 47 1.91 16.27 6.34
N ALA A 48 2.99 15.54 6.43
CA ALA A 48 4.04 15.52 5.40
C ALA A 48 3.51 15.16 3.99
N CYS A 49 2.47 14.32 3.89
CA CYS A 49 1.86 13.97 2.61
C CYS A 49 1.06 15.13 1.96
N ALA A 50 0.81 16.22 2.68
CA ALA A 50 0.15 17.40 2.11
C ALA A 50 0.97 18.04 0.97
N SER A 51 2.29 17.86 0.96
CA SER A 51 3.17 18.31 -0.14
C SER A 51 2.86 17.66 -1.50
N ARG A 52 2.10 16.56 -1.50
CA ARG A 52 1.67 15.85 -2.73
C ARG A 52 0.31 16.30 -3.25
N LEU A 53 -0.37 17.17 -2.54
CA LEU A 53 -1.68 17.71 -2.92
C LEU A 53 -1.51 18.90 -3.86
N ALA A 54 -2.37 19.00 -4.88
CA ALA A 54 -2.40 20.14 -5.76
C ALA A 54 -2.84 21.40 -4.98
N PRO A 55 -2.24 22.58 -5.23
CA PRO A 55 -2.47 23.78 -4.44
C PRO A 55 -3.86 24.41 -4.63
N ASP A 56 -4.56 24.05 -5.69
CA ASP A 56 -5.90 24.55 -6.04
C ASP A 56 -7.04 23.71 -5.47
N LEU A 57 -6.74 22.66 -4.71
CA LEU A 57 -7.76 21.84 -4.06
C LEU A 57 -8.49 22.61 -2.94
N ASP A 58 -9.81 22.49 -2.90
CA ASP A 58 -10.62 22.94 -1.76
C ASP A 58 -10.43 21.95 -0.59
N LEU A 59 -9.26 22.03 0.04
CA LEU A 59 -8.82 21.15 1.10
C LEU A 59 -8.21 21.93 2.26
N ARG A 60 -8.59 21.54 3.48
CA ARG A 60 -7.96 22.04 4.70
C ARG A 60 -7.52 20.91 5.62
N CYS A 61 -6.41 21.10 6.30
CA CYS A 61 -5.92 20.20 7.33
C CYS A 61 -6.33 20.72 8.70
N GLU A 62 -6.86 19.85 9.57
CA GLU A 62 -7.32 20.19 10.92
C GLU A 62 -6.49 19.47 11.98
N ALA A 63 -5.85 20.22 12.86
CA ALA A 63 -5.00 19.67 13.92
C ALA A 63 -5.86 19.15 15.09
N ILE A 64 -6.37 17.93 14.96
CA ILE A 64 -7.24 17.29 15.94
C ILE A 64 -6.58 16.00 16.42
N GLY A 65 -5.79 16.10 17.49
CA GLY A 65 -5.18 14.93 18.12
C GLY A 65 -6.16 14.12 18.97
N ALA A 66 -5.79 12.89 19.31
CA ALA A 66 -6.47 12.05 20.28
C ALA A 66 -5.69 12.03 21.60
N ALA A 67 -6.41 12.11 22.72
CA ALA A 67 -5.79 11.86 24.02
C ALA A 67 -5.55 10.34 24.18
N LYS A 68 -4.33 9.95 24.54
CA LYS A 68 -3.99 8.54 24.77
C LYS A 68 -4.85 7.97 25.92
N ASN A 69 -5.33 6.76 25.75
CA ASN A 69 -6.14 6.01 26.73
C ASN A 69 -7.45 6.68 27.16
N ALA A 70 -7.97 7.64 26.39
CA ALA A 70 -9.17 8.41 26.70
C ALA A 70 -10.30 8.19 25.67
N THR A 71 -10.52 6.95 25.24
CA THR A 71 -11.48 6.60 24.15
C THR A 71 -12.85 7.24 24.34
N PHE A 72 -13.43 7.21 25.54
CA PHE A 72 -14.76 7.79 25.78
C PHE A 72 -14.74 9.32 25.56
N GLY A 73 -13.73 10.01 26.12
CA GLY A 73 -13.54 11.45 25.94
C GLY A 73 -13.31 11.82 24.47
N ASN A 74 -12.47 11.05 23.78
CA ASN A 74 -12.20 11.24 22.35
C ASN A 74 -13.49 11.07 21.52
N VAL A 75 -14.23 10.00 21.73
CA VAL A 75 -15.49 9.73 21.01
C VAL A 75 -16.50 10.85 21.22
N ARG A 76 -16.67 11.36 22.47
CA ARG A 76 -17.57 12.48 22.76
C ARG A 76 -17.12 13.77 22.03
N ARG A 77 -15.81 14.06 22.04
CA ARG A 77 -15.22 15.23 21.37
C ARG A 77 -15.38 15.12 19.85
N PHE A 78 -15.03 13.96 19.27
CA PHE A 78 -15.13 13.73 17.82
C PHE A 78 -16.58 13.79 17.35
N ARG A 79 -17.53 13.32 18.16
CA ARG A 79 -18.95 13.45 17.83
C ARG A 79 -19.42 14.92 17.75
N ARG A 80 -18.90 15.79 18.62
CA ARG A 80 -19.16 17.23 18.55
C ARG A 80 -18.58 17.78 17.24
N LEU A 81 -17.30 17.51 16.97
CA LEU A 81 -16.64 17.96 15.75
C LEU A 81 -17.33 17.45 14.47
N LEU A 82 -17.81 16.19 14.46
CA LEU A 82 -18.60 15.67 13.33
C LEU A 82 -19.88 16.50 13.09
N ARG A 83 -20.53 16.95 14.14
CA ARG A 83 -21.72 17.82 14.00
C ARG A 83 -21.35 19.22 13.54
N ASP A 84 -20.25 19.77 14.04
CA ASP A 84 -19.78 21.11 13.72
C ASP A 84 -19.27 21.18 12.26
N PHE A 85 -18.55 20.18 11.79
CA PHE A 85 -18.09 20.08 10.40
C PHE A 85 -19.23 19.72 9.43
N ALA A 86 -20.24 18.99 9.90
CA ALA A 86 -21.37 18.51 9.13
C ALA A 86 -20.96 17.91 7.76
N PRO A 87 -20.02 16.94 7.69
CA PRO A 87 -19.58 16.38 6.42
C PRO A 87 -20.67 15.50 5.81
N ASP A 88 -20.76 15.48 4.49
CA ASP A 88 -21.62 14.55 3.76
C ASP A 88 -21.14 13.11 3.96
N THR A 89 -19.80 12.93 3.98
CA THR A 89 -19.19 11.61 4.21
C THR A 89 -18.00 11.71 5.15
N LEU A 90 -18.00 10.85 6.16
CA LEU A 90 -16.84 10.55 7.00
C LEU A 90 -16.07 9.39 6.38
N LEU A 91 -14.79 9.58 6.08
CA LEU A 91 -13.87 8.52 5.66
C LEU A 91 -12.84 8.29 6.77
N THR A 92 -12.75 7.06 7.26
CA THR A 92 -11.77 6.66 8.28
C THR A 92 -10.80 5.65 7.70
N TYR A 93 -9.51 5.80 8.02
CA TYR A 93 -8.44 4.96 7.45
C TYR A 93 -7.76 4.15 8.55
N ASN A 94 -7.79 2.83 8.40
CA ASN A 94 -7.18 1.87 9.30
C ASN A 94 -7.65 1.97 10.76
N TRP A 95 -7.09 1.14 11.62
CA TRP A 95 -7.46 1.07 13.05
C TRP A 95 -7.31 2.41 13.78
N GLY A 96 -6.29 3.21 13.44
CA GLY A 96 -6.02 4.46 14.14
C GLY A 96 -7.12 5.52 14.06
N ALA A 97 -8.05 5.39 13.10
CA ALA A 97 -9.20 6.29 12.96
C ALA A 97 -10.52 5.71 13.52
N ILE A 98 -10.48 4.54 14.20
CA ILE A 98 -11.69 3.82 14.62
C ILE A 98 -12.56 4.59 15.63
N GLU A 99 -11.98 5.43 16.47
CA GLU A 99 -12.72 6.25 17.45
C GLU A 99 -13.64 7.29 16.76
N TRP A 100 -13.29 7.75 15.55
CA TRP A 100 -14.17 8.60 14.75
C TRP A 100 -15.36 7.80 14.18
N ALA A 101 -15.13 6.54 13.80
CA ALA A 101 -16.22 5.66 13.41
C ALA A 101 -17.17 5.37 14.59
N MET A 102 -16.64 5.18 15.82
CA MET A 102 -17.45 5.08 17.06
C MET A 102 -18.24 6.37 17.30
N ALA A 103 -17.62 7.53 17.12
CA ALA A 103 -18.25 8.84 17.30
C ALA A 103 -19.43 9.07 16.33
N ASN A 104 -19.45 8.35 15.20
CA ASN A 104 -20.53 8.39 14.22
C ASN A 104 -21.71 7.44 14.57
N ILE A 105 -21.77 6.91 15.79
CA ILE A 105 -22.87 6.08 16.28
C ILE A 105 -23.60 6.80 17.42
N PRO A 106 -24.93 7.10 17.30
CA PRO A 106 -25.77 6.96 16.12
C PRO A 106 -25.32 7.85 14.98
N ARG A 107 -25.65 7.46 13.76
CA ARG A 107 -25.11 8.05 12.52
C ARG A 107 -25.32 9.57 12.45
N VAL A 108 -24.24 10.31 12.22
CA VAL A 108 -24.20 11.76 11.95
C VAL A 108 -23.98 11.99 10.45
N ALA A 109 -23.00 11.28 9.87
CA ALA A 109 -22.63 11.37 8.46
C ALA A 109 -22.63 9.98 7.81
N ARG A 110 -22.71 9.92 6.49
CA ARG A 110 -22.42 8.67 5.76
C ARG A 110 -21.00 8.23 6.11
N HIS A 111 -20.78 6.93 6.29
CA HIS A 111 -19.49 6.43 6.72
C HIS A 111 -18.89 5.43 5.73
N VAL A 112 -17.65 5.69 5.33
CA VAL A 112 -16.78 4.82 4.55
C VAL A 112 -15.54 4.53 5.38
N HIS A 113 -15.22 3.26 5.59
CA HIS A 113 -14.00 2.83 6.26
C HIS A 113 -13.07 2.16 5.25
N VAL A 114 -11.84 2.60 5.17
CA VAL A 114 -10.80 2.02 4.33
C VAL A 114 -9.78 1.32 5.23
N GLU A 115 -9.57 0.01 5.04
CA GLU A 115 -8.59 -0.75 5.83
C GLU A 115 -7.53 -1.32 4.88
N ASP A 116 -6.30 -0.85 5.01
CA ASP A 116 -5.18 -1.24 4.16
C ASP A 116 -4.29 -2.31 4.79
N GLY A 117 -4.53 -2.67 6.06
CA GLY A 117 -3.75 -3.69 6.77
C GLY A 117 -3.76 -3.52 8.26
N PHE A 118 -2.96 -4.34 8.93
CA PHE A 118 -2.90 -4.42 10.38
C PHE A 118 -1.61 -3.82 10.92
N GLY A 119 -1.67 -3.25 12.12
CA GLY A 119 -0.49 -2.77 12.82
C GLY A 119 0.39 -3.93 13.35
N PRO A 120 1.62 -3.62 13.80
CA PRO A 120 2.57 -4.61 14.30
C PRO A 120 2.02 -5.52 15.41
N GLU A 121 1.13 -4.99 16.23
CA GLU A 121 0.47 -5.71 17.32
C GLU A 121 -0.55 -6.76 16.85
N GLU A 122 -0.96 -6.76 15.61
CA GLU A 122 -1.83 -7.77 14.99
C GLU A 122 -1.06 -8.70 14.01
N ARG A 123 0.29 -8.65 14.02
CA ARG A 123 1.15 -9.47 13.14
C ARG A 123 0.98 -10.97 13.37
N ALA A 124 0.89 -11.40 14.62
CA ALA A 124 0.68 -12.82 14.99
C ALA A 124 -0.78 -13.26 14.92
N GLY A 125 -1.70 -12.34 14.66
CA GLY A 125 -3.13 -12.58 14.61
C GLY A 125 -3.94 -11.40 15.14
N GLN A 126 -5.21 -11.35 14.78
CA GLN A 126 -6.05 -10.22 15.15
C GLN A 126 -6.42 -10.26 16.64
N LEU A 127 -6.30 -9.12 17.31
CA LEU A 127 -6.71 -8.97 18.71
C LEU A 127 -8.24 -9.07 18.83
N ARG A 128 -8.74 -9.98 19.68
CA ARG A 128 -10.18 -10.25 19.87
C ARG A 128 -11.00 -8.98 20.12
N ARG A 129 -10.48 -8.06 20.96
CA ARG A 129 -11.13 -6.76 21.22
C ARG A 129 -11.30 -5.92 19.94
N ARG A 130 -10.28 -5.89 19.06
CA ARG A 130 -10.34 -5.14 17.80
C ARG A 130 -11.29 -5.79 16.80
N VAL A 131 -11.31 -7.11 16.73
CA VAL A 131 -12.28 -7.86 15.92
C VAL A 131 -13.71 -7.51 16.34
N LEU A 132 -14.02 -7.58 17.66
CA LEU A 132 -15.34 -7.22 18.16
C LEU A 132 -15.69 -5.75 17.86
N THR A 133 -14.74 -4.84 18.06
CA THR A 133 -14.94 -3.43 17.74
C THR A 133 -15.23 -3.21 16.25
N ARG A 134 -14.42 -3.79 15.34
CA ARG A 134 -14.66 -3.70 13.88
C ARG A 134 -16.06 -4.25 13.53
N ARG A 135 -16.41 -5.40 14.10
CA ARG A 135 -17.73 -6.03 13.87
C ARG A 135 -18.90 -5.13 14.26
N VAL A 136 -18.83 -4.47 15.41
CA VAL A 136 -19.92 -3.62 15.92
C VAL A 136 -19.91 -2.25 15.23
N VAL A 137 -18.75 -1.59 15.20
CA VAL A 137 -18.63 -0.20 14.75
C VAL A 137 -18.81 -0.08 13.23
N LEU A 138 -18.31 -1.07 12.47
CA LEU A 138 -18.37 -1.05 11.00
C LEU A 138 -19.60 -1.76 10.43
N ALA A 139 -20.47 -2.33 11.24
CA ALA A 139 -21.63 -3.13 10.80
C ALA A 139 -22.56 -2.39 9.81
N ARG A 140 -22.64 -1.06 9.92
CA ARG A 140 -23.48 -0.19 9.06
C ARG A 140 -22.67 0.70 8.12
N SER A 141 -21.35 0.54 8.09
CA SER A 141 -20.41 1.29 7.25
C SER A 141 -20.26 0.63 5.88
N THR A 142 -19.89 1.42 4.88
CA THR A 142 -19.28 0.90 3.67
C THR A 142 -17.81 0.65 3.98
N VAL A 143 -17.31 -0.57 3.74
CA VAL A 143 -15.92 -0.94 4.02
C VAL A 143 -15.20 -1.22 2.71
N VAL A 144 -14.06 -0.57 2.49
CA VAL A 144 -13.24 -0.68 1.29
C VAL A 144 -11.91 -1.32 1.63
N LEU A 145 -11.54 -2.33 0.90
CA LEU A 145 -10.36 -3.16 1.13
C LEU A 145 -9.59 -3.36 -0.17
N PRO A 146 -8.26 -3.17 -0.18
CA PRO A 146 -7.46 -3.32 -1.38
C PRO A 146 -7.10 -4.79 -1.69
N SER A 147 -7.29 -5.72 -0.74
CA SER A 147 -6.91 -7.13 -0.94
C SER A 147 -8.07 -8.09 -0.73
N ARG A 148 -8.04 -9.21 -1.45
CA ARG A 148 -9.01 -10.32 -1.31
C ARG A 148 -8.85 -11.00 0.05
N THR A 149 -7.63 -11.05 0.58
CA THR A 149 -7.36 -11.54 1.94
C THR A 149 -8.07 -10.70 2.99
N LEU A 150 -7.99 -9.36 2.92
CA LEU A 150 -8.74 -8.48 3.82
C LEU A 150 -10.26 -8.60 3.62
N TRP A 151 -10.72 -8.73 2.37
CA TRP A 151 -12.14 -8.95 2.08
C TRP A 151 -12.66 -10.22 2.75
N ARG A 152 -11.93 -11.33 2.65
CA ARG A 152 -12.27 -12.59 3.33
C ARG A 152 -12.29 -12.40 4.86
N ILE A 153 -11.28 -11.74 5.43
CA ILE A 153 -11.22 -11.43 6.87
C ILE A 153 -12.44 -10.60 7.30
N ALA A 154 -12.78 -9.55 6.57
CA ALA A 154 -13.91 -8.69 6.90
C ALA A 154 -15.25 -9.45 6.87
N THR A 155 -15.43 -10.34 5.92
CA THR A 155 -16.69 -11.10 5.78
C THR A 155 -16.78 -12.31 6.72
N THR A 156 -15.66 -13.02 6.96
CA THR A 156 -15.67 -14.24 7.78
C THR A 156 -15.35 -13.99 9.25
N ILE A 157 -14.35 -13.17 9.57
CA ILE A 157 -13.89 -12.93 10.95
C ILE A 157 -14.64 -11.76 11.58
N TRP A 158 -14.69 -10.60 10.91
CA TRP A 158 -15.47 -9.45 11.41
C TRP A 158 -16.97 -9.64 11.18
N ARG A 159 -17.36 -10.60 10.33
CA ARG A 159 -18.75 -10.94 10.01
C ARG A 159 -19.55 -9.74 9.48
N LEU A 160 -18.90 -8.90 8.70
CA LEU A 160 -19.56 -7.81 8.01
C LEU A 160 -20.39 -8.34 6.83
N ALA A 161 -21.54 -7.71 6.56
CA ALA A 161 -22.38 -8.11 5.45
C ALA A 161 -21.67 -7.90 4.09
N PRO A 162 -21.53 -8.91 3.21
CA PRO A 162 -20.77 -8.82 1.96
C PRO A 162 -21.16 -7.62 1.08
N LYS A 163 -22.44 -7.26 1.02
CA LYS A 163 -22.96 -6.09 0.29
C LYS A 163 -22.41 -4.73 0.76
N ARG A 164 -21.75 -4.69 1.91
CA ARG A 164 -21.11 -3.49 2.48
C ARG A 164 -19.60 -3.50 2.36
N VAL A 165 -19.01 -4.61 1.92
CA VAL A 165 -17.57 -4.82 1.84
C VAL A 165 -17.17 -4.82 0.37
N HIS A 166 -16.41 -3.82 -0.03
CA HIS A 166 -16.00 -3.59 -1.42
C HIS A 166 -14.51 -3.85 -1.58
N TYR A 167 -14.17 -4.68 -2.55
CA TYR A 167 -12.81 -4.88 -3.00
C TYR A 167 -12.49 -3.83 -4.06
N ILE A 168 -11.58 -2.92 -3.75
CA ILE A 168 -11.05 -1.93 -4.69
C ILE A 168 -9.52 -2.06 -4.64
N PRO A 169 -8.91 -2.76 -5.61
CA PRO A 169 -7.47 -2.96 -5.63
C PRO A 169 -6.73 -1.63 -5.79
N ASN A 170 -5.51 -1.58 -5.30
CA ASN A 170 -4.63 -0.47 -5.59
C ASN A 170 -4.35 -0.40 -7.09
N GLY A 171 -4.40 0.79 -7.66
CA GLY A 171 -4.04 1.07 -9.03
C GLY A 171 -2.89 2.07 -9.09
N ILE A 172 -2.07 1.96 -10.11
CA ILE A 172 -0.96 2.89 -10.39
C ILE A 172 -1.05 3.44 -11.79
N ASP A 173 -0.32 4.52 -12.06
CA ASP A 173 -0.09 5.01 -13.41
C ASP A 173 0.85 4.04 -14.15
N LEU A 174 0.25 3.18 -14.97
CA LEU A 174 0.96 2.11 -15.67
C LEU A 174 1.92 2.63 -16.76
N GLU A 175 1.64 3.80 -17.31
CA GLU A 175 2.51 4.40 -18.34
C GLU A 175 3.80 4.96 -17.73
N ARG A 176 3.71 5.44 -16.50
CA ARG A 176 4.89 5.90 -15.73
C ARG A 176 5.88 4.77 -15.46
N PHE A 177 5.41 3.54 -15.30
CA PHE A 177 6.22 2.34 -15.06
C PHE A 177 6.39 1.54 -16.36
N SER A 178 6.81 2.20 -17.44
CA SER A 178 7.07 1.54 -18.71
C SER A 178 8.45 0.86 -18.71
N PRO A 179 8.61 -0.33 -19.38
CA PRO A 179 9.88 -1.02 -19.49
C PRO A 179 10.88 -0.36 -20.48
N ALA A 180 10.84 0.94 -20.66
CA ALA A 180 11.89 1.64 -21.37
C ALA A 180 13.21 1.38 -20.63
N ARG A 181 13.98 0.38 -21.08
CA ARG A 181 15.30 0.05 -20.55
C ARG A 181 16.20 1.27 -20.61
N ALA A 182 16.23 2.04 -19.54
CA ALA A 182 17.41 2.78 -19.21
C ALA A 182 18.40 1.72 -18.67
N SER A 183 19.26 1.22 -19.54
CA SER A 183 20.36 0.33 -19.14
C SER A 183 21.15 1.03 -18.03
N LEU A 184 21.08 0.53 -16.78
CA LEU A 184 21.92 1.01 -15.70
C LEU A 184 23.39 0.57 -15.88
N GLY A 185 23.76 0.09 -17.06
CA GLY A 185 25.11 -0.33 -17.39
C GLY A 185 25.24 -0.96 -18.77
N PRO A 186 26.47 -1.29 -19.20
CA PRO A 186 26.73 -1.99 -20.46
C PRO A 186 25.99 -3.35 -20.49
N ALA A 187 25.76 -3.87 -21.70
CA ALA A 187 25.03 -5.12 -21.95
C ALA A 187 25.64 -6.35 -21.21
N ASP A 188 26.89 -6.27 -20.83
CA ASP A 188 27.65 -7.30 -20.08
C ASP A 188 27.63 -7.08 -18.55
N ALA A 189 26.84 -6.13 -18.04
CA ALA A 189 26.77 -5.87 -16.62
C ALA A 189 26.04 -7.00 -15.87
N SER A 190 26.54 -7.30 -14.66
CA SER A 190 25.88 -8.25 -13.74
C SER A 190 24.40 -7.91 -13.54
N PRO A 191 23.50 -8.90 -13.56
CA PRO A 191 22.06 -8.68 -13.32
C PRO A 191 21.81 -7.91 -12.03
N VAL A 192 20.80 -7.05 -12.04
CA VAL A 192 20.43 -6.20 -10.90
C VAL A 192 19.15 -6.71 -10.27
N ILE A 193 19.25 -7.14 -9.02
CA ILE A 193 18.10 -7.39 -8.16
C ILE A 193 17.74 -6.07 -7.48
N GLY A 194 16.48 -5.62 -7.60
CA GLY A 194 16.02 -4.40 -6.97
C GLY A 194 14.95 -4.66 -5.90
N THR A 195 14.94 -3.85 -4.86
CA THR A 195 13.82 -3.75 -3.93
C THR A 195 13.54 -2.29 -3.60
N VAL A 196 12.24 -1.94 -3.49
CA VAL A 196 11.79 -0.59 -3.13
C VAL A 196 10.86 -0.72 -1.92
N ALA A 197 11.33 -0.29 -0.75
CA ALA A 197 10.60 -0.46 0.50
C ALA A 197 11.05 0.55 1.57
N ALA A 198 10.13 0.95 2.46
CA ALA A 198 10.55 1.55 3.73
C ALA A 198 11.36 0.53 4.54
N LEU A 199 12.50 0.96 5.12
CA LEU A 199 13.41 0.07 5.86
C LEU A 199 12.87 -0.14 7.29
N ARG A 200 11.84 -1.01 7.38
CA ARG A 200 11.13 -1.37 8.61
C ARG A 200 11.18 -2.87 8.85
N ALA A 201 11.03 -3.28 10.10
CA ALA A 201 11.13 -4.68 10.52
C ALA A 201 10.20 -5.63 9.74
N GLU A 202 8.97 -5.21 9.42
CA GLU A 202 8.01 -6.04 8.68
C GLU A 202 8.42 -6.31 7.22
N LYS A 203 9.33 -5.52 6.64
CA LYS A 203 9.86 -5.75 5.29
C LYS A 203 10.93 -6.83 5.25
N ASN A 204 11.46 -7.21 6.40
CA ASN A 204 12.43 -8.27 6.63
C ASN A 204 13.57 -8.30 5.58
N LEU A 205 14.16 -7.12 5.33
CA LEU A 205 15.32 -7.02 4.44
C LEU A 205 16.55 -7.84 4.90
N PRO A 206 16.73 -8.15 6.21
CA PRO A 206 17.74 -9.14 6.62
C PRO A 206 17.59 -10.49 5.91
N ARG A 207 16.34 -10.97 5.68
CA ARG A 207 16.10 -12.18 4.87
C ARG A 207 16.62 -12.01 3.44
N LEU A 208 16.36 -10.87 2.79
CA LEU A 208 16.84 -10.60 1.45
C LEU A 208 18.38 -10.59 1.40
N LEU A 209 19.03 -9.90 2.34
CA LEU A 209 20.49 -9.84 2.40
C LEU A 209 21.13 -11.23 2.57
N ARG A 210 20.59 -12.09 3.46
CA ARG A 210 21.09 -13.46 3.65
C ARG A 210 20.80 -14.35 2.45
N ALA A 211 19.62 -14.25 1.86
CA ALA A 211 19.28 -14.97 0.62
C ALA A 211 20.23 -14.56 -0.53
N PHE A 212 20.53 -13.28 -0.67
CA PHE A 212 21.47 -12.76 -1.65
C PHE A 212 22.92 -13.19 -1.38
N ALA A 213 23.34 -13.21 -0.11
CA ALA A 213 24.67 -13.69 0.29
C ALA A 213 24.89 -15.17 -0.08
N ALA A 214 23.85 -15.98 -0.02
CA ALA A 214 23.91 -17.42 -0.36
C ALA A 214 23.94 -17.69 -1.88
N MET A 215 23.76 -16.66 -2.72
CA MET A 215 23.87 -16.80 -4.18
C MET A 215 25.32 -16.73 -4.66
N ALA A 216 25.59 -17.29 -5.84
CA ALA A 216 26.85 -17.04 -6.54
C ALA A 216 27.03 -15.53 -6.80
N PRO A 217 28.28 -14.99 -6.79
CA PRO A 217 28.54 -13.55 -6.85
C PRO A 217 28.35 -12.95 -8.27
N THR A 218 27.29 -13.33 -8.97
CA THR A 218 27.02 -12.95 -10.37
C THR A 218 26.01 -11.82 -10.51
N ALA A 219 25.48 -11.29 -9.39
CA ALA A 219 24.46 -10.24 -9.39
C ALA A 219 24.81 -9.12 -8.42
N ARG A 220 24.13 -7.97 -8.60
CA ARG A 220 24.12 -6.83 -7.67
C ARG A 220 22.74 -6.69 -7.04
N LEU A 221 22.69 -6.14 -5.83
CA LEU A 221 21.46 -5.85 -5.11
C LEU A 221 21.35 -4.34 -4.86
N VAL A 222 20.23 -3.73 -5.29
CA VAL A 222 19.91 -2.32 -5.05
C VAL A 222 18.72 -2.24 -4.09
N ILE A 223 18.92 -1.56 -2.97
CA ILE A 223 17.91 -1.34 -1.94
C ILE A 223 17.55 0.15 -1.95
N ALA A 224 16.34 0.46 -2.44
CA ALA A 224 15.79 1.80 -2.45
C ALA A 224 14.80 1.98 -1.30
N GLY A 225 14.98 3.04 -0.55
CA GLY A 225 14.17 3.41 0.59
C GLY A 225 15.00 3.81 1.80
N ASP A 226 14.31 4.27 2.83
CA ASP A 226 14.91 4.66 4.11
C ASP A 226 14.01 4.22 5.27
N GLY A 227 14.57 4.23 6.48
CA GLY A 227 13.83 3.86 7.67
C GLY A 227 14.72 3.46 8.85
N PRO A 228 14.11 3.13 10.00
CA PRO A 228 14.83 2.87 11.25
C PRO A 228 15.80 1.68 11.18
N GLU A 229 15.60 0.73 10.28
CA GLU A 229 16.45 -0.47 10.13
C GLU A 229 17.73 -0.22 9.29
N ARG A 230 17.91 0.97 8.69
CA ARG A 230 18.99 1.25 7.73
C ARG A 230 20.38 0.87 8.26
N ALA A 231 20.76 1.41 9.42
CA ALA A 231 22.08 1.16 9.99
C ALA A 231 22.31 -0.33 10.30
N ALA A 232 21.29 -1.03 10.80
CA ALA A 232 21.37 -2.46 11.07
C ALA A 232 21.53 -3.29 9.78
N LEU A 233 20.88 -2.89 8.69
CA LEU A 233 20.98 -3.54 7.39
C LEU A 233 22.35 -3.33 6.73
N GLU A 234 22.91 -2.12 6.81
CA GLU A 234 24.25 -1.81 6.31
C GLU A 234 25.34 -2.62 7.07
N ASN A 235 25.22 -2.70 8.41
CA ASN A 235 26.10 -3.54 9.23
C ASN A 235 25.97 -5.04 8.90
N LEU A 236 24.75 -5.53 8.65
CA LEU A 236 24.52 -6.90 8.25
C LEU A 236 25.15 -7.19 6.88
N ALA A 237 24.98 -6.30 5.89
CA ALA A 237 25.60 -6.44 4.58
C ALA A 237 27.13 -6.53 4.67
N GLN A 238 27.74 -5.68 5.52
CA GLN A 238 29.18 -5.72 5.79
C GLN A 238 29.59 -7.05 6.44
N SER A 239 28.88 -7.52 7.46
CA SER A 239 29.16 -8.78 8.15
C SER A 239 29.05 -10.02 7.26
N LEU A 240 28.17 -9.95 6.25
CA LEU A 240 28.01 -10.98 5.23
C LEU A 240 29.05 -10.89 4.09
N GLY A 241 29.96 -9.93 4.13
CA GLY A 241 30.98 -9.74 3.11
C GLY A 241 30.43 -9.31 1.74
N LEU A 242 29.30 -8.64 1.70
CA LEU A 242 28.64 -8.30 0.43
C LEU A 242 29.29 -7.12 -0.30
N GLY A 243 30.01 -6.24 0.43
CA GLY A 243 30.79 -5.15 -0.15
C GLY A 243 30.01 -4.30 -1.15
N GLU A 244 30.64 -4.03 -2.30
CA GLU A 244 30.05 -3.23 -3.39
C GLU A 244 28.91 -3.92 -4.15
N ARG A 245 28.64 -5.20 -3.86
CA ARG A 245 27.52 -5.94 -4.47
C ARG A 245 26.17 -5.47 -3.98
N VAL A 246 26.08 -4.76 -2.84
CA VAL A 246 24.85 -4.21 -2.28
C VAL A 246 24.95 -2.70 -2.20
N GLN A 247 23.96 -2.03 -2.78
CA GLN A 247 23.88 -0.57 -2.77
C GLN A 247 22.60 -0.12 -2.05
N PHE A 248 22.74 0.68 -0.99
CA PHE A 248 21.65 1.38 -0.31
C PHE A 248 21.55 2.81 -0.87
N ILE A 249 20.53 3.08 -1.68
CA ILE A 249 20.41 4.37 -2.38
C ILE A 249 19.56 5.41 -1.65
N GLY A 250 18.97 5.05 -0.50
CA GLY A 250 18.15 5.96 0.30
C GLY A 250 16.74 6.15 -0.23
N HIS A 251 16.06 7.17 0.30
CA HIS A 251 14.72 7.54 -0.14
C HIS A 251 14.74 8.11 -1.56
N ILE A 252 13.78 7.69 -2.37
CA ILE A 252 13.60 8.15 -3.75
C ILE A 252 12.15 8.61 -3.91
N ASP A 253 11.98 9.86 -4.36
CA ASP A 253 10.66 10.46 -4.59
C ASP A 253 9.95 9.85 -5.80
N ASP A 254 10.69 9.60 -6.89
CA ASP A 254 10.22 8.92 -8.09
C ASP A 254 10.96 7.61 -8.32
N PRO A 255 10.38 6.45 -7.95
CA PRO A 255 11.02 5.17 -8.13
C PRO A 255 10.93 4.63 -9.56
N ALA A 256 10.12 5.20 -10.46
CA ALA A 256 9.88 4.62 -11.78
C ALA A 256 11.18 4.40 -12.61
N PRO A 257 12.15 5.34 -12.65
CA PRO A 257 13.41 5.11 -13.35
C PRO A 257 14.24 3.95 -12.78
N LEU A 258 14.11 3.66 -11.48
CA LEU A 258 14.84 2.56 -10.86
C LEU A 258 14.36 1.19 -11.34
N TYR A 259 13.03 1.02 -11.44
CA TYR A 259 12.46 -0.23 -11.94
C TYR A 259 12.94 -0.57 -13.35
N ALA A 260 13.15 0.44 -14.20
CA ALA A 260 13.70 0.26 -15.54
C ALA A 260 15.14 -0.29 -15.53
N GLY A 261 15.86 -0.11 -14.43
CA GLY A 261 17.24 -0.61 -14.25
C GLY A 261 17.33 -1.95 -13.55
N PHE A 262 16.25 -2.55 -13.11
CA PHE A 262 16.24 -3.86 -12.45
C PHE A 262 16.04 -4.99 -13.46
N ASP A 263 16.63 -6.14 -13.19
CA ASP A 263 16.39 -7.40 -13.90
C ASP A 263 15.41 -8.31 -13.15
N VAL A 264 15.39 -8.23 -11.81
CA VAL A 264 14.52 -8.97 -10.91
C VAL A 264 14.08 -8.05 -9.79
N PHE A 265 12.80 -8.03 -9.47
CA PHE A 265 12.30 -7.38 -8.26
C PHE A 265 12.23 -8.39 -7.11
N ALA A 266 12.66 -8.00 -5.92
CA ALA A 266 12.64 -8.83 -4.71
C ALA A 266 11.71 -8.25 -3.64
N LEU A 267 10.83 -9.09 -3.06
CA LEU A 267 10.00 -8.79 -1.91
C LEU A 267 10.26 -9.83 -0.81
N SER A 268 10.83 -9.39 0.32
CA SER A 268 11.19 -10.28 1.44
C SER A 268 10.30 -10.13 2.67
N SER A 269 9.20 -9.40 2.56
CA SER A 269 8.33 -9.01 3.67
C SER A 269 7.76 -10.20 4.46
N ASP A 270 7.55 -10.01 5.76
CA ASP A 270 6.84 -10.96 6.62
C ASP A 270 5.32 -10.75 6.54
N THR A 271 4.88 -9.57 6.15
CA THR A 271 3.46 -9.25 6.02
C THR A 271 3.26 -8.15 4.99
N GLU A 272 2.30 -8.35 4.13
CA GLU A 272 1.76 -7.38 3.18
C GLU A 272 0.27 -7.58 3.02
N GLN A 273 -0.40 -6.63 2.40
CA GLN A 273 -1.76 -6.84 1.90
C GLN A 273 -1.76 -6.78 0.38
N MET A 274 -1.44 -5.63 -0.17
CA MET A 274 -1.34 -5.39 -1.60
C MET A 274 -0.23 -4.38 -1.87
N PRO A 275 1.05 -4.83 -1.91
CA PRO A 275 2.20 -3.93 -2.00
C PRO A 275 2.25 -3.22 -3.36
N LEU A 276 2.27 -1.87 -3.34
CA LEU A 276 2.38 -1.05 -4.55
C LEU A 276 3.67 -1.35 -5.32
N SER A 277 4.78 -1.58 -4.61
CA SER A 277 6.07 -1.89 -5.24
C SER A 277 6.05 -3.16 -6.10
N VAL A 278 5.20 -4.14 -5.76
CA VAL A 278 4.99 -5.32 -6.62
C VAL A 278 4.21 -4.94 -7.89
N ILE A 279 3.17 -4.09 -7.76
CA ILE A 279 2.42 -3.61 -8.94
C ILE A 279 3.33 -2.78 -9.85
N GLU A 280 4.17 -1.93 -9.29
CA GLU A 280 5.17 -1.12 -10.00
C GLU A 280 6.18 -2.00 -10.74
N ALA A 281 6.69 -3.06 -10.09
CA ALA A 281 7.58 -4.04 -10.72
C ALA A 281 6.88 -4.78 -11.87
N MET A 282 5.65 -5.23 -11.66
CA MET A 282 4.84 -5.88 -12.69
C MET A 282 4.62 -4.96 -13.91
N ALA A 283 4.25 -3.70 -13.68
CA ALA A 283 4.03 -2.71 -14.73
C ALA A 283 5.32 -2.42 -15.51
N SER A 284 6.46 -2.45 -14.84
CA SER A 284 7.79 -2.33 -15.45
C SER A 284 8.25 -3.58 -16.19
N GLY A 285 7.44 -4.64 -16.20
CA GLY A 285 7.76 -5.90 -16.90
C GLY A 285 8.83 -6.73 -16.21
N LEU A 286 8.92 -6.67 -14.87
CA LEU A 286 9.89 -7.42 -14.11
C LEU A 286 9.31 -8.76 -13.60
N PRO A 287 10.12 -9.83 -13.57
CA PRO A 287 9.84 -11.00 -12.77
C PRO A 287 10.02 -10.63 -11.28
N VAL A 288 9.27 -11.29 -10.42
CA VAL A 288 9.24 -11.01 -8.98
C VAL A 288 9.62 -12.26 -8.18
N ALA A 289 10.69 -12.17 -7.40
CA ALA A 289 10.99 -13.14 -6.34
C ALA A 289 10.38 -12.62 -5.03
N ALA A 290 9.39 -13.30 -4.49
CA ALA A 290 8.63 -12.80 -3.35
C ALA A 290 8.40 -13.85 -2.27
N THR A 291 8.23 -13.38 -1.02
CA THR A 291 7.61 -14.20 0.05
C THR A 291 6.09 -14.28 -0.15
N ASP A 292 5.49 -15.42 0.23
CA ASP A 292 4.04 -15.68 0.10
C ASP A 292 3.27 -14.98 1.23
N VAL A 293 2.97 -13.70 1.03
CA VAL A 293 2.29 -12.86 2.01
C VAL A 293 1.14 -12.08 1.38
N GLY A 294 0.06 -11.92 2.13
CA GLY A 294 -1.12 -11.17 1.69
C GLY A 294 -1.69 -11.66 0.37
N ASP A 295 -1.87 -10.76 -0.57
CA ASP A 295 -2.36 -11.07 -1.91
C ASP A 295 -1.25 -11.21 -2.96
N VAL A 296 0.04 -11.22 -2.58
CA VAL A 296 1.17 -11.25 -3.54
C VAL A 296 1.01 -12.37 -4.57
N ARG A 297 0.64 -13.58 -4.13
CA ARG A 297 0.39 -14.70 -5.04
C ARG A 297 -0.77 -14.44 -6.01
N ALA A 298 -1.83 -13.80 -5.55
CA ALA A 298 -2.99 -13.48 -6.39
C ALA A 298 -2.70 -12.30 -7.35
N MET A 299 -1.80 -11.40 -6.96
CA MET A 299 -1.39 -10.25 -7.77
C MET A 299 -0.55 -10.67 -8.98
N LEU A 300 0.43 -11.55 -8.78
CA LEU A 300 1.41 -11.95 -9.79
C LEU A 300 0.78 -12.87 -10.85
N ALA A 301 1.33 -12.85 -12.06
CA ALA A 301 0.93 -13.77 -13.14
C ALA A 301 1.17 -15.22 -12.74
N GLU A 302 0.48 -16.16 -13.37
CA GLU A 302 0.61 -17.58 -13.08
C GLU A 302 2.03 -18.08 -13.34
N GLU A 303 2.67 -17.58 -14.38
CA GLU A 303 4.06 -17.86 -14.74
C GLU A 303 5.06 -17.44 -13.65
N ASN A 304 4.70 -16.49 -12.81
CA ASN A 304 5.52 -16.01 -11.68
C ASN A 304 5.33 -16.88 -10.41
N ALA A 305 4.28 -17.72 -10.34
CA ALA A 305 3.94 -18.48 -9.13
C ALA A 305 5.09 -19.37 -8.57
N PRO A 306 5.96 -19.99 -9.39
CA PRO A 306 7.09 -20.78 -8.89
C PRO A 306 8.14 -19.99 -8.10
N PHE A 307 8.15 -18.66 -8.23
CA PHE A 307 9.12 -17.75 -7.60
C PHE A 307 8.56 -17.04 -6.36
N ILE A 308 7.42 -17.50 -5.86
CA ILE A 308 6.82 -17.08 -4.60
C ILE A 308 7.20 -18.11 -3.55
N ALA A 309 8.15 -17.74 -2.70
CA ALA A 309 8.76 -18.60 -1.71
C ALA A 309 7.96 -18.58 -0.37
N PRO A 310 8.07 -19.65 0.43
CA PRO A 310 7.72 -19.57 1.85
C PRO A 310 8.48 -18.44 2.57
N LEU A 311 8.10 -18.16 3.82
CA LEU A 311 8.74 -17.13 4.66
C LEU A 311 10.15 -17.58 5.15
N ASP A 312 10.98 -18.11 4.25
CA ASP A 312 12.32 -18.59 4.54
C ASP A 312 13.37 -18.08 3.54
N GLU A 313 14.63 -18.10 3.96
CA GLU A 313 15.78 -17.63 3.17
C GLU A 313 16.07 -18.55 1.99
N ALA A 314 16.01 -19.86 2.19
CA ALA A 314 16.37 -20.85 1.18
C ALA A 314 15.43 -20.80 -0.03
N GLY A 315 14.13 -20.64 0.20
CA GLY A 315 13.13 -20.46 -0.87
C GLY A 315 13.38 -19.19 -1.68
N LEU A 316 13.65 -18.08 -1.00
CA LEU A 316 13.95 -16.82 -1.66
C LEU A 316 15.26 -16.89 -2.45
N THR A 317 16.30 -17.54 -1.89
CA THR A 317 17.60 -17.78 -2.59
C THR A 317 17.37 -18.55 -3.90
N ARG A 318 16.60 -19.67 -3.85
CA ARG A 318 16.31 -20.45 -5.05
C ARG A 318 15.59 -19.63 -6.11
N SER A 319 14.56 -18.84 -5.72
CA SER A 319 13.83 -17.99 -6.64
C SER A 319 14.72 -16.95 -7.30
N LEU A 320 15.53 -16.25 -6.51
CA LEU A 320 16.47 -15.25 -7.02
C LEU A 320 17.52 -15.88 -7.95
N THR A 321 18.13 -16.98 -7.55
CA THR A 321 19.18 -17.68 -8.35
C THR A 321 18.62 -18.12 -9.71
N SER A 322 17.42 -18.70 -9.74
CA SER A 322 16.79 -19.13 -10.99
C SER A 322 16.49 -17.95 -11.93
N LEU A 323 15.94 -16.86 -11.38
CA LEU A 323 15.62 -15.67 -12.19
C LEU A 323 16.88 -14.93 -12.68
N VAL A 324 17.93 -14.87 -11.87
CA VAL A 324 19.21 -14.24 -12.26
C VAL A 324 19.87 -15.04 -13.38
N GLY A 325 19.83 -16.36 -13.30
CA GLY A 325 20.52 -17.26 -14.25
C GLY A 325 19.88 -17.38 -15.63
N ASP A 326 18.62 -16.99 -15.80
CA ASP A 326 17.88 -17.21 -17.06
C ASP A 326 17.22 -15.91 -17.57
N PRO A 327 17.86 -15.20 -18.53
CA PRO A 327 17.30 -13.99 -19.13
C PRO A 327 15.99 -14.22 -19.92
N ALA A 328 15.84 -15.40 -20.58
CA ALA A 328 14.64 -15.73 -21.34
C ALA A 328 13.43 -15.95 -20.39
N LEU A 329 13.69 -16.61 -19.28
CA LEU A 329 12.70 -16.80 -18.20
C LEU A 329 12.27 -15.44 -17.63
N ARG A 330 13.23 -14.53 -17.35
CA ARG A 330 12.91 -13.17 -16.88
C ARG A 330 12.00 -12.44 -17.86
N ALA A 331 12.32 -12.46 -19.15
CA ALA A 331 11.54 -11.77 -20.19
C ALA A 331 10.11 -12.31 -20.27
N ARG A 332 9.95 -13.65 -20.24
CA ARG A 332 8.64 -14.30 -20.30
C ARG A 332 7.77 -13.95 -19.11
N ILE A 333 8.31 -14.08 -17.89
CA ILE A 333 7.56 -13.80 -16.66
C ILE A 333 7.24 -12.30 -16.57
N GLY A 334 8.20 -11.43 -16.89
CA GLY A 334 8.00 -9.99 -16.88
C GLY A 334 6.88 -9.55 -17.83
N ALA A 335 6.82 -10.13 -19.05
CA ALA A 335 5.74 -9.86 -20.00
C ALA A 335 4.36 -10.29 -19.46
N ALA A 336 4.27 -11.46 -18.82
CA ALA A 336 3.04 -11.96 -18.20
C ALA A 336 2.60 -11.08 -17.02
N ASN A 337 3.53 -10.69 -16.15
CA ASN A 337 3.27 -9.78 -15.03
C ASN A 337 2.75 -8.42 -15.53
N ARG A 338 3.37 -7.86 -16.57
CA ARG A 338 2.92 -6.59 -17.16
C ARG A 338 1.52 -6.69 -17.77
N ALA A 339 1.23 -7.74 -18.49
CA ALA A 339 -0.11 -7.99 -19.04
C ALA A 339 -1.16 -8.02 -17.92
N LYS A 340 -0.87 -8.74 -16.82
CA LYS A 340 -1.74 -8.80 -15.65
C LYS A 340 -1.88 -7.45 -14.95
N ALA A 341 -0.80 -6.67 -14.79
CA ALA A 341 -0.86 -5.36 -14.19
C ALA A 341 -1.79 -4.42 -14.98
N ARG A 342 -1.68 -4.43 -16.31
CA ARG A 342 -2.55 -3.65 -17.20
C ARG A 342 -4.02 -4.03 -17.10
N ALA A 343 -4.30 -5.31 -16.93
CA ALA A 343 -5.68 -5.81 -16.81
C ALA A 343 -6.31 -5.52 -15.45
N ALA A 344 -5.52 -5.45 -14.36
CA ALA A 344 -6.06 -5.49 -13.00
C ALA A 344 -5.74 -4.27 -12.14
N PHE A 345 -4.69 -3.48 -12.45
CA PHE A 345 -4.14 -2.48 -11.53
C PHE A 345 -3.99 -1.08 -12.15
N ASP A 346 -4.83 -0.77 -13.14
CA ASP A 346 -4.91 0.57 -13.72
C ASP A 346 -5.53 1.56 -12.72
N GLN A 347 -4.83 2.67 -12.47
CA GLN A 347 -5.31 3.71 -11.58
C GLN A 347 -6.64 4.33 -12.03
N ALA A 348 -6.91 4.42 -13.34
CA ALA A 348 -8.17 4.97 -13.82
C ALA A 348 -9.37 4.10 -13.40
N ALA A 349 -9.21 2.78 -13.35
CA ALA A 349 -10.24 1.86 -12.82
C ALA A 349 -10.46 2.09 -11.32
N MET A 350 -9.37 2.20 -10.55
CA MET A 350 -9.43 2.55 -9.12
C MET A 350 -10.12 3.92 -8.91
N PHE A 351 -9.77 4.94 -9.71
CA PHE A 351 -10.36 6.27 -9.60
C PHE A 351 -11.85 6.24 -9.85
N ARG A 352 -12.32 5.55 -10.89
CA ARG A 352 -13.77 5.38 -11.15
C ARG A 352 -14.49 4.73 -9.97
N ALA A 353 -13.91 3.71 -9.36
CA ALA A 353 -14.50 3.03 -8.21
C ALA A 353 -14.59 3.96 -6.98
N TYR A 354 -13.54 4.73 -6.70
CA TYR A 354 -13.55 5.71 -5.60
C TYR A 354 -14.47 6.90 -5.88
N ASP A 355 -14.58 7.36 -7.13
CA ASP A 355 -15.50 8.42 -7.51
C ASP A 355 -16.96 8.03 -7.27
N ALA A 356 -17.36 6.84 -7.72
CA ALA A 356 -18.68 6.29 -7.44
C ALA A 356 -18.96 6.15 -5.94
N LEU A 357 -17.92 5.80 -5.18
CA LEU A 357 -17.99 5.71 -3.72
C LEU A 357 -18.14 7.09 -3.07
N TRP A 358 -17.37 8.10 -3.50
CA TRP A 358 -17.41 9.45 -2.90
C TRP A 358 -18.68 10.21 -3.28
N SER A 359 -19.14 10.09 -4.52
CA SER A 359 -20.38 10.71 -5.02
C SER A 359 -21.66 10.05 -4.51
N ASN A 360 -21.56 8.92 -3.78
CA ASN A 360 -22.70 8.11 -3.31
C ASN A 360 -23.57 7.52 -4.41
N THR A 361 -23.03 7.34 -5.60
CA THR A 361 -23.72 6.64 -6.71
C THR A 361 -23.57 5.13 -6.62
N GLY A 362 -22.82 4.65 -5.63
CA GLY A 362 -22.47 3.24 -5.40
C GLY A 362 -21.21 2.85 -6.16
N PRO A 363 -20.39 1.93 -5.64
CA PRO A 363 -19.24 1.42 -6.39
C PRO A 363 -19.75 0.67 -7.62
N PRO A 364 -19.03 0.75 -8.77
CA PRO A 364 -19.31 -0.13 -9.88
C PRO A 364 -19.25 -1.58 -9.38
N GLN A 365 -20.21 -2.40 -9.77
CA GLN A 365 -20.14 -3.83 -9.47
C GLN A 365 -18.83 -4.36 -10.04
N ALA A 366 -18.02 -5.01 -9.19
CA ALA A 366 -16.82 -5.69 -9.65
C ALA A 366 -17.23 -6.75 -10.68
N ALA A 367 -16.69 -6.62 -11.89
CA ALA A 367 -16.81 -7.64 -12.92
C ALA A 367 -16.07 -8.92 -12.51
#